data_3f59d45cedc7e32a80b6c2542d609056
#
_entry.id   3f59d45cedc7e32a80b6c2542d609056
#
_cell.length_a   1.000
_cell.length_b   1.000
_cell.length_c   1.000
_cell.angle_alpha   90.00
_cell.angle_beta   90.00
_cell.angle_gamma   90.00
#
_symmetry.space_group_name_H-M   'P 1'
#
loop_
_entity.id
_entity.type
_entity.pdbx_description
1 polymer ?
#
loop_
_entity_poly.entity_id
_entity_poly.type
_entity_poly.pdbx_seq_one_letter_code
_entity_poly.pdbx_strand_id
1 'polypeptide(L)'
;YGQPLGFPPSGYPAPQGGYYCGVGADEVYGRAISEAHATACIEAGLGISGTNAEVMPGQWEFQIGPVGAPDIGDHIWVARWLLYRIAEDWNISATLNPKPVKGDWNGAGMHTNFSTKQMREDGGYEAIVAGCEALGKNADLHVKNYGANIEDRLTGDHETQSFDTFSYGVSDRGASIRIPWQVEVDKKGYLEDR
;
A
#
# COMPACT_ATOMS: atom_id res chain seq x y z
N TYR A 1 13.43 -16.02 -11.91
CA TYR A 1 12.67 -14.76 -11.94
C TYR A 1 13.45 -13.74 -12.78
N GLY A 2 12.74 -12.94 -13.58
CA GLY A 2 13.33 -11.85 -14.36
C GLY A 2 13.89 -10.74 -13.49
N GLN A 3 14.59 -9.81 -14.11
CA GLN A 3 15.09 -8.62 -13.44
C GLN A 3 13.92 -7.66 -13.18
N PRO A 4 13.90 -6.91 -12.05
CA PRO A 4 12.89 -5.90 -11.83
C PRO A 4 12.85 -4.88 -12.96
N LEU A 5 11.66 -4.46 -13.35
CA LEU A 5 11.47 -3.50 -14.43
C LEU A 5 12.16 -2.16 -14.08
N GLY A 6 12.93 -1.62 -15.02
CA GLY A 6 13.72 -0.41 -14.79
C GLY A 6 15.10 -0.64 -14.14
N PHE A 7 15.43 -1.86 -13.76
CA PHE A 7 16.79 -2.17 -13.33
C PHE A 7 17.69 -2.41 -14.57
N PRO A 8 18.95 -1.98 -14.54
CA PRO A 8 19.88 -2.23 -15.65
C PRO A 8 20.21 -3.74 -15.74
N PRO A 9 20.65 -4.24 -16.89
CA PRO A 9 21.00 -5.65 -17.08
C PRO A 9 22.05 -6.18 -16.10
N SER A 10 22.86 -5.29 -15.53
CA SER A 10 23.83 -5.60 -14.49
C SER A 10 23.90 -4.45 -13.48
N GLY A 11 24.00 -4.80 -12.18
CA GLY A 11 24.05 -3.82 -11.11
C GLY A 11 22.66 -3.31 -10.69
N TYR A 12 22.66 -2.15 -10.07
CA TYR A 12 21.45 -1.50 -9.52
C TYR A 12 21.19 -0.17 -10.22
N PRO A 13 19.94 0.30 -10.26
CA PRO A 13 19.61 1.65 -10.70
C PRO A 13 20.10 2.69 -9.67
N ALA A 14 19.83 3.96 -9.93
CA ALA A 14 20.03 5.01 -8.92
C ALA A 14 19.27 4.71 -7.62
N PRO A 15 19.68 5.27 -6.46
CA PRO A 15 18.97 5.09 -5.21
C PRO A 15 17.48 5.41 -5.33
N GLN A 16 16.66 4.69 -4.55
CA GLN A 16 15.22 4.92 -4.52
C GLN A 16 14.86 6.35 -4.06
N GLY A 17 13.63 6.76 -4.35
CA GLY A 17 13.09 8.07 -3.98
C GLY A 17 12.83 8.95 -5.20
N GLY A 18 13.78 9.08 -6.12
CA GLY A 18 13.62 9.87 -7.34
C GLY A 18 12.52 9.37 -8.30
N TYR A 19 12.14 8.12 -8.18
CA TYR A 19 11.09 7.49 -9.01
C TYR A 19 9.66 7.74 -8.50
N TYR A 20 9.50 8.18 -7.26
CA TYR A 20 8.20 8.38 -6.63
C TYR A 20 7.38 9.44 -7.37
N CYS A 21 6.18 9.04 -7.83
CA CYS A 21 5.31 9.87 -8.68
C CYS A 21 6.03 10.50 -9.88
N GLY A 22 7.11 9.84 -10.37
CA GLY A 22 7.97 10.34 -11.43
C GLY A 22 7.26 10.52 -12.77
N VAL A 23 7.83 11.39 -13.60
CA VAL A 23 7.41 11.66 -14.97
C VAL A 23 8.65 11.71 -15.85
N GLY A 24 8.62 10.99 -16.95
CA GLY A 24 9.75 10.88 -17.88
C GLY A 24 10.22 9.45 -18.07
N ALA A 25 10.81 9.15 -19.21
CA ALA A 25 11.19 7.78 -19.59
C ALA A 25 12.38 7.23 -18.78
N ASP A 26 13.14 8.10 -18.14
CA ASP A 26 14.28 7.79 -17.28
C ASP A 26 13.88 7.61 -15.81
N GLU A 27 12.66 8.02 -15.45
CA GLU A 27 12.13 7.98 -14.09
C GLU A 27 11.04 6.92 -13.91
N VAL A 28 10.30 6.56 -14.98
CA VAL A 28 9.08 5.77 -14.89
C VAL A 28 9.12 4.52 -15.75
N TYR A 29 8.88 3.39 -15.11
CA TYR A 29 8.90 2.07 -15.76
C TYR A 29 7.57 1.35 -15.46
N GLY A 30 6.85 0.91 -16.52
CA GLY A 30 5.61 0.15 -16.36
C GLY A 30 4.32 0.98 -16.30
N ARG A 31 4.35 2.27 -16.61
CA ARG A 31 3.15 3.13 -16.62
C ARG A 31 2.02 2.55 -17.48
N ALA A 32 2.32 2.10 -18.69
CA ALA A 32 1.31 1.55 -19.58
C ALA A 32 0.59 0.33 -18.98
N ILE A 33 1.29 -0.49 -18.20
CA ILE A 33 0.71 -1.64 -17.48
C ILE A 33 -0.22 -1.15 -16.36
N SER A 34 0.23 -0.18 -15.57
CA SER A 34 -0.56 0.41 -14.49
C SER A 34 -1.84 1.08 -15.02
N GLU A 35 -1.75 1.81 -16.13
CA GLU A 35 -2.90 2.47 -16.78
C GLU A 35 -3.87 1.45 -17.38
N ALA A 36 -3.37 0.40 -18.06
CA ALA A 36 -4.19 -0.69 -18.57
C ALA A 36 -4.93 -1.42 -17.44
N HIS A 37 -4.23 -1.67 -16.33
CA HIS A 37 -4.81 -2.28 -15.14
C HIS A 37 -5.92 -1.40 -14.54
N ALA A 38 -5.66 -0.10 -14.36
CA ALA A 38 -6.66 0.83 -13.84
C ALA A 38 -7.90 0.89 -14.74
N THR A 39 -7.70 0.96 -16.05
CA THR A 39 -8.79 0.92 -17.05
C THR A 39 -9.63 -0.33 -16.92
N ALA A 40 -8.99 -1.50 -16.86
CA ALA A 40 -9.71 -2.77 -16.72
C ALA A 40 -10.46 -2.86 -15.38
N CYS A 41 -9.90 -2.34 -14.29
CA CYS A 41 -10.60 -2.26 -13.00
C CYS A 41 -11.86 -1.38 -13.10
N ILE A 42 -11.78 -0.22 -13.75
CA ILE A 42 -12.93 0.67 -13.98
C ILE A 42 -14.00 -0.04 -14.83
N GLU A 43 -13.61 -0.66 -15.92
CA GLU A 43 -14.52 -1.39 -16.81
C GLU A 43 -15.19 -2.59 -16.13
N ALA A 44 -14.50 -3.24 -15.21
CA ALA A 44 -15.05 -4.31 -14.36
C ALA A 44 -15.97 -3.79 -13.24
N GLY A 45 -16.13 -2.47 -13.09
CA GLY A 45 -16.96 -1.87 -12.05
C GLY A 45 -16.33 -1.88 -10.66
N LEU A 46 -15.01 -2.04 -10.56
CA LEU A 46 -14.31 -1.98 -9.28
C LEU A 46 -14.16 -0.55 -8.79
N GLY A 47 -14.21 -0.36 -7.48
CA GLY A 47 -14.00 0.95 -6.85
C GLY A 47 -12.52 1.34 -6.80
N ILE A 48 -11.85 1.43 -7.95
CA ILE A 48 -10.48 1.93 -8.01
C ILE A 48 -10.47 3.45 -7.94
N SER A 49 -9.62 4.02 -7.10
CA SER A 49 -9.55 5.47 -6.84
C SER A 49 -8.26 6.13 -7.35
N GLY A 50 -7.24 5.37 -7.64
CA GLY A 50 -6.02 5.93 -8.20
C GLY A 50 -4.88 4.93 -8.33
N THR A 51 -3.82 5.39 -9.01
CA THR A 51 -2.53 4.70 -9.11
C THR A 51 -1.40 5.70 -9.01
N ASN A 52 -0.24 5.26 -8.51
CA ASN A 52 0.99 6.05 -8.51
C ASN A 52 2.22 5.16 -8.67
N ALA A 53 3.28 5.75 -9.23
CA ALA A 53 4.59 5.13 -9.20
C ALA A 53 5.19 5.25 -7.79
N GLU A 54 5.77 4.18 -7.30
CA GLU A 54 6.41 4.08 -5.99
C GLU A 54 7.90 4.39 -6.05
N VAL A 55 8.58 4.30 -4.91
CA VAL A 55 9.97 4.77 -4.75
C VAL A 55 11.02 3.89 -5.43
N MET A 56 10.67 2.65 -5.76
CA MET A 56 11.55 1.74 -6.50
C MET A 56 11.13 1.71 -7.98
N PRO A 57 12.09 1.63 -8.94
CA PRO A 57 11.74 1.47 -10.35
C PRO A 57 10.83 0.28 -10.60
N GLY A 58 9.77 0.47 -11.37
CA GLY A 58 8.79 -0.58 -11.69
C GLY A 58 7.88 -0.98 -10.53
N GLN A 59 7.96 -0.32 -9.39
CA GLN A 59 7.01 -0.47 -8.28
C GLN A 59 5.85 0.49 -8.47
N TRP A 60 4.63 -0.04 -8.40
CA TRP A 60 3.39 0.70 -8.57
C TRP A 60 2.42 0.41 -7.44
N GLU A 61 1.69 1.42 -7.03
CA GLU A 61 0.57 1.33 -6.13
C GLU A 61 -0.74 1.51 -6.90
N PHE A 62 -1.78 0.78 -6.51
CA PHE A 62 -3.16 1.06 -6.88
C PHE A 62 -4.03 1.05 -5.63
N GLN A 63 -5.10 1.84 -5.63
CA GLN A 63 -5.98 2.01 -4.48
C GLN A 63 -7.39 1.57 -4.82
N ILE A 64 -7.92 0.64 -4.03
CA ILE A 64 -9.31 0.20 -4.08
C ILE A 64 -10.06 0.83 -2.91
N GLY A 65 -11.18 1.47 -3.22
CA GLY A 65 -12.04 2.11 -2.23
C GLY A 65 -12.21 3.63 -2.48
N PRO A 66 -12.99 4.31 -1.63
CA PRO A 66 -13.73 3.76 -0.49
C PRO A 66 -14.93 2.89 -0.92
N VAL A 67 -15.05 1.72 -0.31
CA VAL A 67 -16.16 0.77 -0.51
C VAL A 67 -16.57 0.16 0.83
N GLY A 68 -17.69 -0.55 0.86
CA GLY A 68 -18.15 -1.27 2.05
C GLY A 68 -17.23 -2.43 2.42
N ALA A 69 -17.21 -2.78 3.71
CA ALA A 69 -16.36 -3.87 4.20
C ALA A 69 -16.62 -5.23 3.51
N PRO A 70 -17.84 -5.60 3.11
CA PRO A 70 -18.07 -6.82 2.33
C PRO A 70 -17.46 -6.76 0.93
N ASP A 71 -17.49 -5.58 0.31
CA ASP A 71 -17.11 -5.41 -1.10
C ASP A 71 -15.59 -5.31 -1.29
N ILE A 72 -14.86 -4.79 -0.31
CA ILE A 72 -13.41 -4.57 -0.44
C ILE A 72 -12.64 -5.86 -0.73
N GLY A 73 -13.04 -6.95 -0.10
CA GLY A 73 -12.42 -8.27 -0.31
C GLY A 73 -12.54 -8.71 -1.76
N ASP A 74 -13.75 -8.65 -2.32
CA ASP A 74 -14.02 -9.05 -3.71
C ASP A 74 -13.30 -8.13 -4.69
N HIS A 75 -13.37 -6.83 -4.49
CA HIS A 75 -12.70 -5.86 -5.35
C HIS A 75 -11.18 -6.04 -5.38
N ILE A 76 -10.54 -6.26 -4.23
CA ILE A 76 -9.09 -6.49 -4.15
C ILE A 76 -8.70 -7.78 -4.89
N TRP A 77 -9.45 -8.87 -4.72
CA TRP A 77 -9.13 -10.12 -5.39
C TRP A 77 -9.27 -10.04 -6.91
N VAL A 78 -10.33 -9.41 -7.39
CA VAL A 78 -10.52 -9.19 -8.83
C VAL A 78 -9.46 -8.24 -9.38
N ALA A 79 -9.13 -7.16 -8.69
CA ALA A 79 -8.07 -6.23 -9.09
C ALA A 79 -6.69 -6.92 -9.18
N ARG A 80 -6.35 -7.78 -8.22
CA ARG A 80 -5.11 -8.58 -8.26
C ARG A 80 -5.09 -9.56 -9.43
N TRP A 81 -6.21 -10.22 -9.69
CA TRP A 81 -6.33 -11.11 -10.83
C TRP A 81 -6.17 -10.36 -12.17
N LEU A 82 -6.82 -9.20 -12.30
CA LEU A 82 -6.69 -8.33 -13.48
C LEU A 82 -5.23 -7.88 -13.68
N LEU A 83 -4.52 -7.52 -12.61
CA LEU A 83 -3.11 -7.14 -12.69
C LEU A 83 -2.26 -8.28 -13.27
N TYR A 84 -2.42 -9.49 -12.77
CA TYR A 84 -1.68 -10.65 -13.29
C TYR A 84 -2.03 -10.92 -14.74
N ARG A 85 -3.32 -10.89 -15.09
CA ARG A 85 -3.78 -11.15 -16.45
C ARG A 85 -3.28 -10.10 -17.46
N ILE A 86 -3.30 -8.84 -17.10
CA ILE A 86 -2.79 -7.76 -17.96
C ILE A 86 -1.27 -7.84 -18.10
N ALA A 87 -0.56 -8.17 -17.03
CA ALA A 87 0.90 -8.33 -17.05
C ALA A 87 1.35 -9.40 -18.07
N GLU A 88 0.55 -10.44 -18.33
CA GLU A 88 0.82 -11.45 -19.37
C GLU A 88 0.94 -10.82 -20.77
N ASP A 89 0.09 -9.86 -21.10
CA ASP A 89 0.09 -9.20 -22.42
C ASP A 89 1.39 -8.40 -22.67
N TRP A 90 2.08 -8.05 -21.58
CA TRP A 90 3.35 -7.32 -21.59
C TRP A 90 4.58 -8.23 -21.36
N ASN A 91 4.35 -9.53 -21.20
CA ASN A 91 5.40 -10.50 -20.82
C ASN A 91 6.14 -10.07 -19.52
N ILE A 92 5.39 -9.54 -18.56
CA ILE A 92 5.85 -9.09 -17.25
C ILE A 92 5.22 -9.95 -16.16
N SER A 93 5.98 -10.28 -15.14
CA SER A 93 5.47 -10.92 -13.92
C SER A 93 5.25 -9.86 -12.85
N ALA A 94 3.99 -9.62 -12.48
CA ALA A 94 3.67 -8.81 -11.31
C ALA A 94 3.90 -9.62 -10.02
N THR A 95 4.32 -8.96 -8.96
CA THR A 95 4.52 -9.59 -7.64
C THR A 95 3.90 -8.75 -6.53
N LEU A 96 3.28 -9.43 -5.58
CA LEU A 96 2.77 -8.84 -4.32
C LEU A 96 3.62 -9.29 -3.13
N ASN A 97 4.85 -9.73 -3.38
CA ASN A 97 5.78 -10.09 -2.32
C ASN A 97 6.08 -8.87 -1.43
N PRO A 98 6.04 -9.00 -0.09
CA PRO A 98 6.26 -7.86 0.81
C PRO A 98 7.67 -7.26 0.70
N LYS A 99 8.67 -8.01 0.25
CA LYS A 99 10.05 -7.53 0.00
C LYS A 99 10.60 -8.15 -1.29
N PRO A 100 10.17 -7.68 -2.48
CA PRO A 100 10.56 -8.30 -3.74
C PRO A 100 12.05 -8.14 -4.07
N VAL A 101 12.66 -7.07 -3.62
CA VAL A 101 14.10 -6.81 -3.77
C VAL A 101 14.71 -6.62 -2.39
N LYS A 102 15.72 -7.43 -2.06
CA LYS A 102 16.44 -7.34 -0.78
C LYS A 102 17.40 -6.16 -0.75
N GLY A 103 17.82 -5.76 0.44
CA GLY A 103 18.72 -4.64 0.67
C GLY A 103 17.96 -3.33 0.92
N ASP A 104 18.60 -2.22 0.59
CA ASP A 104 18.11 -0.87 0.84
C ASP A 104 17.03 -0.42 -0.17
N TRP A 105 15.96 -1.21 -0.27
CA TRP A 105 14.79 -0.95 -1.10
C TRP A 105 13.51 -1.05 -0.27
N ASN A 106 12.50 -0.25 -0.61
CA ASN A 106 11.20 -0.33 0.05
C ASN A 106 10.57 -1.70 -0.11
N GLY A 107 9.79 -2.09 0.89
CA GLY A 107 8.85 -3.18 0.79
C GLY A 107 7.60 -2.79 -0.02
N ALA A 108 6.72 -3.77 -0.19
CA ALA A 108 5.39 -3.61 -0.76
C ALA A 108 4.34 -4.00 0.29
N GLY A 109 3.57 -3.05 0.77
CA GLY A 109 2.51 -3.26 1.76
C GLY A 109 1.15 -2.87 1.21
N MET A 110 0.10 -3.49 1.72
CA MET A 110 -1.27 -3.06 1.47
C MET A 110 -1.76 -2.29 2.69
N HIS A 111 -1.60 -0.98 2.69
CA HIS A 111 -2.16 -0.15 3.75
C HIS A 111 -3.69 -0.17 3.69
N THR A 112 -4.32 -0.28 4.86
CA THR A 112 -5.78 -0.40 4.95
C THR A 112 -6.37 0.77 5.71
N ASN A 113 -7.11 1.61 5.02
CA ASN A 113 -7.89 2.68 5.63
C ASN A 113 -9.18 2.11 6.20
N PHE A 114 -9.40 2.30 7.48
CA PHE A 114 -10.58 1.79 8.19
C PHE A 114 -11.37 2.92 8.84
N SER A 115 -12.69 2.89 8.64
CA SER A 115 -13.60 3.87 9.24
C SER A 115 -14.95 3.25 9.59
N THR A 116 -15.46 3.59 10.75
CA THR A 116 -16.86 3.30 11.14
C THR A 116 -17.74 4.53 10.94
N LYS A 117 -19.06 4.34 11.01
CA LYS A 117 -19.99 5.47 10.99
C LYS A 117 -19.65 6.49 12.07
N GLN A 118 -19.39 6.03 13.30
CA GLN A 118 -19.02 6.90 14.42
C GLN A 118 -17.75 7.70 14.15
N MET A 119 -16.72 7.09 13.55
CA MET A 119 -15.48 7.78 13.21
C MET A 119 -15.69 8.93 12.20
N ARG A 120 -16.73 8.88 11.38
CA ARG A 120 -17.04 9.88 10.35
C ARG A 120 -17.99 10.99 10.82
N GLU A 121 -18.58 10.87 11.99
CA GLU A 121 -19.46 11.87 12.59
C GLU A 121 -18.67 12.89 13.41
N ASP A 122 -19.32 13.97 13.80
CA ASP A 122 -18.71 14.99 14.67
C ASP A 122 -18.33 14.36 16.03
N GLY A 123 -17.11 14.63 16.48
CA GLY A 123 -16.52 13.99 17.65
C GLY A 123 -15.95 12.58 17.39
N GLY A 124 -15.92 12.12 16.15
CA GLY A 124 -15.43 10.79 15.76
C GLY A 124 -13.94 10.53 16.03
N TYR A 125 -13.16 11.57 16.33
CA TYR A 125 -11.75 11.44 16.63
C TYR A 125 -11.47 10.56 17.86
N GLU A 126 -12.30 10.64 18.88
CA GLU A 126 -12.20 9.76 20.07
C GLU A 126 -12.39 8.28 19.69
N ALA A 127 -13.31 8.00 18.77
CA ALA A 127 -13.53 6.64 18.28
C ALA A 127 -12.32 6.16 17.42
N ILE A 128 -11.66 7.06 16.70
CA ILE A 128 -10.43 6.75 15.95
C ILE A 128 -9.30 6.39 16.91
N VAL A 129 -9.07 7.19 17.94
CA VAL A 129 -8.05 6.93 18.97
C VAL A 129 -8.33 5.60 19.69
N ALA A 130 -9.57 5.38 20.10
CA ALA A 130 -9.98 4.12 20.73
C ALA A 130 -9.74 2.90 19.79
N GLY A 131 -9.96 3.09 18.48
CA GLY A 131 -9.64 2.08 17.46
C GLY A 131 -8.14 1.78 17.41
N CYS A 132 -7.29 2.81 17.41
CA CYS A 132 -5.82 2.64 17.43
C CYS A 132 -5.38 1.87 18.68
N GLU A 133 -5.91 2.21 19.84
CA GLU A 133 -5.59 1.51 21.10
C GLU A 133 -6.05 0.05 21.10
N ALA A 134 -7.22 -0.21 20.52
CA ALA A 134 -7.75 -1.58 20.40
C ALA A 134 -6.87 -2.44 19.45
N LEU A 135 -6.41 -1.88 18.34
CA LEU A 135 -5.45 -2.53 17.44
C LEU A 135 -4.14 -2.84 18.16
N GLY A 136 -3.63 -1.90 18.97
CA GLY A 136 -2.41 -2.12 19.75
C GLY A 136 -2.51 -3.27 20.75
N LYS A 137 -3.67 -3.47 21.38
CA LYS A 137 -3.91 -4.61 22.30
C LYS A 137 -3.87 -5.97 21.59
N ASN A 138 -4.05 -5.99 20.28
CA ASN A 138 -4.11 -7.19 19.45
C ASN A 138 -3.02 -7.20 18.37
N ALA A 139 -1.97 -6.39 18.49
CA ALA A 139 -0.95 -6.22 17.47
C ALA A 139 -0.31 -7.55 17.03
N ASP A 140 0.05 -8.42 17.96
CA ASP A 140 0.60 -9.75 17.65
C ASP A 140 -0.34 -10.61 16.80
N LEU A 141 -1.66 -10.50 17.05
CA LEU A 141 -2.66 -11.23 16.28
C LEU A 141 -2.74 -10.67 14.85
N HIS A 142 -2.71 -9.35 14.71
CA HIS A 142 -2.74 -8.69 13.41
C HIS A 142 -1.51 -9.04 12.58
N VAL A 143 -0.30 -8.86 13.12
CA VAL A 143 0.96 -9.18 12.44
C VAL A 143 1.00 -10.63 11.94
N LYS A 144 0.55 -11.59 12.75
CA LYS A 144 0.45 -13.01 12.35
C LYS A 144 -0.49 -13.26 11.16
N ASN A 145 -1.42 -12.35 10.89
CA ASN A 145 -2.41 -12.48 9.83
C ASN A 145 -2.16 -11.58 8.62
N TYR A 146 -1.15 -10.70 8.65
CA TYR A 146 -0.82 -9.84 7.52
C TYR A 146 -0.24 -10.59 6.31
N GLY A 147 0.26 -11.79 6.51
CA GLY A 147 0.76 -12.65 5.44
C GLY A 147 2.16 -13.20 5.70
N ALA A 148 2.63 -14.00 4.76
CA ALA A 148 3.95 -14.62 4.87
C ALA A 148 5.06 -13.59 4.61
N ASN A 149 6.18 -13.73 5.32
CA ASN A 149 7.39 -12.91 5.21
C ASN A 149 7.15 -11.42 5.52
N ILE A 150 6.17 -11.11 6.37
CA ILE A 150 5.87 -9.74 6.75
C ILE A 150 7.03 -9.08 7.50
N GLU A 151 7.83 -9.86 8.20
CA GLU A 151 9.04 -9.45 8.89
C GLU A 151 10.12 -8.90 7.94
N ASP A 152 10.13 -9.32 6.69
CA ASP A 152 11.04 -8.77 5.67
C ASP A 152 10.68 -7.32 5.29
N ARG A 153 9.42 -6.92 5.50
CA ARG A 153 8.90 -5.57 5.23
C ARG A 153 8.87 -4.70 6.48
N LEU A 154 8.37 -5.22 7.60
CA LEU A 154 8.20 -4.47 8.85
C LEU A 154 9.50 -4.49 9.67
N THR A 155 10.47 -3.71 9.26
CA THR A 155 11.83 -3.69 9.81
C THR A 155 12.12 -2.55 10.78
N GLY A 156 11.25 -1.55 10.84
CA GLY A 156 11.53 -0.28 11.51
C GLY A 156 12.22 0.77 10.62
N ASP A 157 12.60 0.37 9.40
CA ASP A 157 13.18 1.23 8.38
C ASP A 157 12.18 1.45 7.23
N HIS A 158 12.51 2.32 6.26
CA HIS A 158 11.71 2.54 5.05
C HIS A 158 10.24 2.89 5.34
N GLU A 159 10.02 3.77 6.32
CA GLU A 159 8.67 4.21 6.72
C GLU A 159 7.77 3.06 7.21
N THR A 160 8.34 2.05 7.86
CA THR A 160 7.61 0.98 8.53
C THR A 160 7.93 0.93 10.02
N GLN A 161 6.98 0.46 10.83
CA GLN A 161 7.26 0.02 12.19
C GLN A 161 7.86 -1.39 12.17
N SER A 162 8.67 -1.73 13.17
CA SER A 162 9.11 -3.11 13.36
C SER A 162 7.93 -4.02 13.69
N PHE A 163 7.95 -5.26 13.15
CA PHE A 163 6.87 -6.24 13.34
C PHE A 163 6.60 -6.62 14.80
N ASP A 164 7.56 -6.41 15.69
CA ASP A 164 7.49 -6.69 17.13
C ASP A 164 7.15 -5.46 17.98
N THR A 165 6.90 -4.33 17.35
CA THR A 165 6.63 -3.06 18.03
C THR A 165 5.33 -2.46 17.48
N PHE A 166 4.50 -1.95 18.38
CA PHE A 166 3.29 -1.23 18.01
C PHE A 166 3.39 0.25 18.38
N SER A 167 3.02 1.11 17.45
CA SER A 167 2.82 2.53 17.71
C SER A 167 1.71 3.10 16.84
N TYR A 168 1.15 4.23 17.24
CA TYR A 168 0.29 5.03 16.38
C TYR A 168 0.56 6.52 16.57
N GLY A 169 0.31 7.31 15.55
CA GLY A 169 0.52 8.76 15.62
C GLY A 169 -0.09 9.52 14.44
N VAL A 170 -0.21 10.84 14.65
CA VAL A 170 -0.69 11.77 13.61
C VAL A 170 0.43 12.00 12.61
N SER A 171 0.15 11.76 11.32
CA SER A 171 1.10 11.90 10.21
C SER A 171 2.40 11.10 10.40
N ASP A 172 2.42 10.14 11.30
CA ASP A 172 3.61 9.33 11.58
C ASP A 172 3.71 8.19 10.55
N ARG A 173 4.65 8.33 9.62
CA ARG A 173 4.90 7.35 8.57
C ARG A 173 5.63 6.10 9.06
N GLY A 174 6.30 6.19 10.22
CA GLY A 174 6.99 5.07 10.87
C GLY A 174 6.12 4.29 11.85
N ALA A 175 4.88 4.70 12.10
CA ALA A 175 3.98 4.02 13.02
C ALA A 175 3.25 2.84 12.37
N SER A 176 2.81 1.88 13.18
CA SER A 176 1.92 0.78 12.75
C SER A 176 0.57 1.31 12.27
N ILE A 177 0.02 2.28 12.98
CA ILE A 177 -1.24 2.94 12.63
C ILE A 177 -1.01 4.44 12.47
N ARG A 178 -1.39 4.98 11.33
CA ARG A 178 -1.34 6.41 11.06
C ARG A 178 -2.73 7.04 11.16
N ILE A 179 -2.82 8.16 11.87
CA ILE A 179 -3.96 9.06 11.79
C ILE A 179 -3.58 10.16 10.79
N PRO A 180 -4.25 10.29 9.63
CA PRO A 180 -3.92 11.32 8.65
C PRO A 180 -4.06 12.74 9.23
N TRP A 181 -3.23 13.67 8.76
CA TRP A 181 -3.29 15.07 9.19
C TRP A 181 -4.68 15.68 9.07
N GLN A 182 -5.37 15.44 7.95
CA GLN A 182 -6.70 15.98 7.74
C GLN A 182 -7.72 15.47 8.75
N VAL A 183 -7.58 14.21 9.18
CA VAL A 183 -8.42 13.61 10.24
C VAL A 183 -8.19 14.30 11.59
N GLU A 184 -6.95 14.66 11.89
CA GLU A 184 -6.61 15.43 13.09
C GLU A 184 -7.25 16.83 13.05
N VAL A 185 -7.25 17.48 11.91
CA VAL A 185 -7.85 18.82 11.72
C VAL A 185 -9.38 18.75 11.81
N ASP A 186 -9.99 17.82 11.10
CA ASP A 186 -11.46 17.70 11.01
C ASP A 186 -12.08 17.01 12.25
N LYS A 187 -11.25 16.42 13.10
CA LYS A 187 -11.66 15.62 14.27
C LYS A 187 -12.62 14.49 13.95
N LYS A 188 -12.53 13.96 12.74
CA LYS A 188 -13.29 12.81 12.23
C LYS A 188 -12.66 12.24 10.96
N GLY A 189 -12.99 10.98 10.62
CA GLY A 189 -12.51 10.36 9.40
C GLY A 189 -12.21 8.88 9.56
N TYR A 190 -10.91 8.52 9.52
CA TYR A 190 -10.44 7.13 9.49
C TYR A 190 -9.07 6.97 10.13
N LEU A 191 -8.67 5.74 10.40
CA LEU A 191 -7.30 5.35 10.69
C LEU A 191 -6.72 4.54 9.52
N GLU A 192 -5.42 4.53 9.39
CA GLU A 192 -4.68 3.76 8.39
C GLU A 192 -3.80 2.72 9.07
N ASP A 193 -4.08 1.44 8.86
CA ASP A 193 -3.25 0.31 9.25
C ASP A 193 -2.20 0.07 8.14
N ARG A 194 -0.89 0.01 8.53
CA ARG A 194 0.24 0.12 7.59
C ARG A 194 1.11 -1.13 7.53
#